data_58b5411cb1ec676a8026c34661fed9aa
#
_entry.id   58b5411cb1ec676a8026c34661fed9aa
#
_cell.length_a   1.000
_cell.length_b   1.000
_cell.length_c   1.000
_cell.angle_alpha   90.00
_cell.angle_beta   90.00
_cell.angle_gamma   90.00
#
_symmetry.space_group_name_H-M   'P 1'
#
loop_
_entity.id
_entity.type
_entity.pdbx_description
1 polymer ?
#
loop_
_entity_poly.entity_id
_entity_poly.type
_entity_poly.pdbx_seq_one_letter_code
_entity_poly.pdbx_strand_id
1 'polypeptide(L)'
;MINDFTYYNPTKIYFGKSSLNNLEAELKNYGKNVLLVYGKNSIKKIGLYDEVIKTLEKCGKNVVELAGINANPRYSQVLEGGRLVRENNVDLILAVGGGSVIDCSKAISVSAYAKGDPWKRYWIDFEPVDNKLVPVGAILTMTGTASEMNGGSVITNEEEKIKTGRVFDASVNPKFSILNPEYTYSVPERQMVSGIFDIFSHLMEQYFSGDDDNTTDYVIEGIIKSLIKSSKIAKK
;
A
#
# COMPACT_ATOMS: atom_id res chain seq x y z
N MET A 1 -7.68 -31.08 -10.33
CA MET A 1 -8.13 -31.36 -8.94
C MET A 1 -7.78 -30.11 -8.13
N ILE A 2 -8.74 -29.48 -7.48
CA ILE A 2 -8.48 -28.28 -6.66
C ILE A 2 -7.73 -28.73 -5.40
N ASN A 3 -6.56 -28.11 -5.14
CA ASN A 3 -5.78 -28.36 -3.93
C ASN A 3 -6.43 -27.66 -2.73
N ASP A 4 -6.19 -28.18 -1.53
CA ASP A 4 -6.63 -27.50 -0.31
C ASP A 4 -5.95 -26.13 -0.19
N PHE A 5 -6.71 -25.11 0.19
CA PHE A 5 -6.17 -23.77 0.42
C PHE A 5 -6.87 -23.08 1.60
N THR A 6 -6.18 -22.11 2.17
CA THR A 6 -6.74 -21.19 3.15
C THR A 6 -6.70 -19.78 2.60
N TYR A 7 -7.85 -19.11 2.55
CA TYR A 7 -7.91 -17.68 2.23
C TYR A 7 -8.11 -16.87 3.49
N TYR A 8 -7.20 -15.93 3.75
CA TYR A 8 -7.28 -15.00 4.85
C TYR A 8 -6.73 -13.64 4.44
N ASN A 9 -7.55 -12.60 4.52
CA ASN A 9 -7.13 -11.22 4.31
C ASN A 9 -7.58 -10.36 5.51
N PRO A 10 -6.65 -9.90 6.36
CA PRO A 10 -6.98 -9.17 7.57
C PRO A 10 -7.27 -7.68 7.33
N THR A 11 -7.10 -7.18 6.11
CA THR A 11 -7.26 -5.75 5.82
C THR A 11 -8.74 -5.34 5.82
N LYS A 12 -9.08 -4.38 6.66
CA LYS A 12 -10.42 -3.78 6.68
C LYS A 12 -10.52 -2.71 5.59
N ILE A 13 -11.43 -2.88 4.66
CA ILE A 13 -11.62 -1.98 3.53
C ILE A 13 -12.80 -1.04 3.77
N TYR A 14 -12.56 0.27 3.67
CA TYR A 14 -13.58 1.31 3.61
C TYR A 14 -13.64 1.87 2.19
N PHE A 15 -14.71 1.61 1.49
CA PHE A 15 -14.86 2.03 0.09
C PHE A 15 -15.97 3.07 -0.07
N GLY A 16 -15.72 4.07 -0.90
CA GLY A 16 -16.69 5.08 -1.33
C GLY A 16 -16.29 6.50 -0.97
N LYS A 17 -17.06 7.47 -1.45
CA LYS A 17 -16.80 8.90 -1.32
C LYS A 17 -16.62 9.37 0.14
N SER A 18 -17.41 8.83 1.05
CA SER A 18 -17.36 9.18 2.49
C SER A 18 -16.43 8.31 3.31
N SER A 19 -15.62 7.45 2.68
CA SER A 19 -14.78 6.46 3.37
C SER A 19 -13.77 7.09 4.34
N LEU A 20 -13.28 8.31 4.06
CA LEU A 20 -12.35 9.03 4.94
C LEU A 20 -12.95 9.31 6.32
N ASN A 21 -14.27 9.40 6.46
CA ASN A 21 -14.94 9.62 7.75
C ASN A 21 -14.63 8.50 8.77
N ASN A 22 -14.22 7.31 8.29
CA ASN A 22 -13.86 6.20 9.16
C ASN A 22 -12.46 6.34 9.77
N LEU A 23 -11.62 7.27 9.27
CA LEU A 23 -10.27 7.47 9.77
C LEU A 23 -10.26 7.79 11.27
N GLU A 24 -11.17 8.66 11.74
CA GLU A 24 -11.27 9.02 13.16
C GLU A 24 -11.55 7.78 14.05
N ALA A 25 -12.41 6.90 13.60
CA ALA A 25 -12.74 5.67 14.35
C ALA A 25 -11.55 4.69 14.37
N GLU A 26 -10.85 4.54 13.25
CA GLU A 26 -9.65 3.68 13.17
C GLU A 26 -8.51 4.22 14.04
N LEU A 27 -8.26 5.52 14.03
CA LEU A 27 -7.19 6.13 14.82
C LEU A 27 -7.32 5.87 16.34
N LYS A 28 -8.52 5.63 16.85
CA LYS A 28 -8.75 5.31 18.28
C LYS A 28 -8.12 3.97 18.71
N ASN A 29 -7.87 3.06 17.75
CA ASN A 29 -7.28 1.76 18.01
C ASN A 29 -5.74 1.81 18.16
N TYR A 30 -5.12 2.95 17.93
CA TYR A 30 -3.67 3.12 17.92
C TYR A 30 -3.23 4.20 18.89
N GLY A 31 -1.98 4.12 19.36
CA GLY A 31 -1.37 5.11 20.23
C GLY A 31 -1.29 6.51 19.61
N LYS A 32 -0.60 7.43 20.27
CA LYS A 32 -0.60 8.85 19.90
C LYS A 32 0.32 9.17 18.71
N ASN A 33 1.37 8.41 18.51
CA ASN A 33 2.45 8.78 17.59
C ASN A 33 2.22 8.17 16.22
N VAL A 34 2.03 9.00 15.21
CA VAL A 34 1.73 8.58 13.84
C VAL A 34 2.84 9.05 12.90
N LEU A 35 3.41 8.14 12.12
CA LEU A 35 4.26 8.47 10.98
C LEU A 35 3.37 8.61 9.75
N LEU A 36 3.22 9.83 9.24
CA LEU A 36 2.49 10.12 8.01
C LEU A 36 3.45 10.00 6.81
N VAL A 37 3.25 8.98 5.98
CA VAL A 37 4.08 8.71 4.81
C VAL A 37 3.33 9.08 3.55
N TYR A 38 3.93 9.90 2.69
CA TYR A 38 3.30 10.30 1.44
C TYR A 38 4.31 10.63 0.33
N GLY A 39 3.81 10.69 -0.91
CA GLY A 39 4.61 11.08 -2.07
C GLY A 39 4.96 12.56 -2.06
N LYS A 40 4.99 13.19 -3.24
CA LYS A 40 5.32 14.61 -3.36
C LYS A 40 4.09 15.50 -3.04
N ASN A 41 3.61 16.24 -4.02
CA ASN A 41 2.60 17.28 -3.82
C ASN A 41 1.17 16.88 -4.23
N SER A 42 0.95 15.65 -4.74
CA SER A 42 -0.36 15.26 -5.28
C SER A 42 -1.47 15.34 -4.24
N ILE A 43 -1.26 14.78 -3.05
CA ILE A 43 -2.26 14.80 -1.98
C ILE A 43 -2.55 16.21 -1.43
N LYS A 44 -1.56 17.11 -1.50
CA LYS A 44 -1.73 18.54 -1.11
C LYS A 44 -2.59 19.27 -2.13
N LYS A 45 -2.36 19.02 -3.43
CA LYS A 45 -3.12 19.67 -4.50
C LYS A 45 -4.62 19.33 -4.50
N ILE A 46 -4.99 18.14 -4.05
CA ILE A 46 -6.40 17.71 -3.96
C ILE A 46 -7.02 17.97 -2.59
N GLY A 47 -6.30 18.61 -1.66
CA GLY A 47 -6.79 18.93 -0.32
C GLY A 47 -6.80 17.75 0.66
N LEU A 48 -6.47 16.53 0.21
CA LEU A 48 -6.48 15.33 1.05
C LEU A 48 -5.50 15.42 2.22
N TYR A 49 -4.33 16.05 2.02
CA TYR A 49 -3.35 16.26 3.08
C TYR A 49 -3.96 17.04 4.25
N ASP A 50 -4.64 18.16 3.96
CA ASP A 50 -5.22 19.02 4.98
C ASP A 50 -6.35 18.31 5.75
N GLU A 51 -7.18 17.52 5.04
CA GLU A 51 -8.23 16.72 5.66
C GLU A 51 -7.67 15.65 6.60
N VAL A 52 -6.59 14.98 6.20
CA VAL A 52 -5.91 13.96 7.01
C VAL A 52 -5.26 14.60 8.24
N ILE A 53 -4.50 15.69 8.09
CA ILE A 53 -3.87 16.42 9.20
C ILE A 53 -4.93 16.89 10.20
N LYS A 54 -5.99 17.53 9.73
CA LYS A 54 -7.10 17.98 10.57
C LYS A 54 -7.72 16.82 11.37
N THR A 55 -7.85 15.66 10.77
CA THR A 55 -8.40 14.47 11.45
C THR A 55 -7.43 13.94 12.50
N LEU A 56 -6.13 13.89 12.20
CA LEU A 56 -5.07 13.49 13.14
C LEU A 56 -5.01 14.44 14.35
N GLU A 57 -5.02 15.75 14.11
CA GLU A 57 -5.04 16.78 15.16
C GLU A 57 -6.29 16.67 16.05
N LYS A 58 -7.48 16.53 15.43
CA LYS A 58 -8.75 16.30 16.15
C LYS A 58 -8.69 15.09 17.07
N CYS A 59 -7.96 14.03 16.65
CA CYS A 59 -7.75 12.82 17.44
C CYS A 59 -6.61 12.93 18.46
N GLY A 60 -5.97 14.08 18.59
CA GLY A 60 -4.85 14.32 19.52
C GLY A 60 -3.60 13.49 19.17
N LYS A 61 -3.35 13.26 17.86
CA LYS A 61 -2.18 12.51 17.39
C LYS A 61 -0.96 13.43 17.24
N ASN A 62 0.19 12.90 17.64
CA ASN A 62 1.48 13.51 17.32
C ASN A 62 1.92 13.01 15.95
N VAL A 63 2.11 13.92 15.00
CA VAL A 63 2.42 13.57 13.61
C VAL A 63 3.89 13.82 13.33
N VAL A 64 4.57 12.79 12.85
CA VAL A 64 5.90 12.87 12.23
C VAL A 64 5.71 12.60 10.75
N GLU A 65 6.34 13.37 9.88
CA GLU A 65 6.14 13.25 8.44
C GLU A 65 7.36 12.64 7.74
N LEU A 66 7.10 11.73 6.80
CA LEU A 66 8.05 11.24 5.81
C LEU A 66 7.48 11.52 4.42
N ALA A 67 7.87 12.65 3.86
CA ALA A 67 7.41 13.13 2.56
C ALA A 67 8.36 12.73 1.42
N GLY A 68 7.87 12.81 0.19
CA GLY A 68 8.71 12.70 -1.00
C GLY A 68 9.02 11.26 -1.41
N ILE A 69 8.21 10.30 -1.01
CA ILE A 69 8.38 8.91 -1.46
C ILE A 69 8.36 8.87 -2.98
N ASN A 70 9.38 8.27 -3.57
CA ASN A 70 9.54 8.13 -5.00
C ASN A 70 8.60 7.05 -5.58
N ALA A 71 8.23 7.20 -6.84
CA ALA A 71 7.80 6.07 -7.64
C ALA A 71 8.96 5.05 -7.67
N ASN A 72 8.70 3.78 -7.36
CA ASN A 72 9.72 2.80 -6.97
C ASN A 72 10.48 3.27 -5.71
N PRO A 73 9.93 3.01 -4.53
CA PRO A 73 10.46 3.55 -3.28
C PRO A 73 11.88 3.03 -3.04
N ARG A 74 12.72 3.91 -2.51
CA ARG A 74 14.13 3.64 -2.30
C ARG A 74 14.41 3.07 -0.93
N TYR A 75 15.39 2.19 -0.84
CA TYR A 75 15.79 1.62 0.44
C TYR A 75 16.29 2.67 1.44
N SER A 76 16.95 3.71 0.97
CA SER A 76 17.32 4.87 1.81
C SER A 76 16.11 5.52 2.49
N GLN A 77 14.96 5.59 1.81
CA GLN A 77 13.71 6.12 2.40
C GLN A 77 13.12 5.16 3.45
N VAL A 78 13.30 3.85 3.26
CA VAL A 78 12.90 2.84 4.25
C VAL A 78 13.74 2.98 5.52
N LEU A 79 15.06 3.14 5.39
CA LEU A 79 15.97 3.33 6.52
C LEU A 79 15.64 4.60 7.31
N GLU A 80 15.38 5.70 6.61
CA GLU A 80 14.96 6.96 7.24
C GLU A 80 13.62 6.82 7.97
N GLY A 81 12.63 6.18 7.34
CA GLY A 81 11.35 5.88 7.99
C GLY A 81 11.52 5.01 9.23
N GLY A 82 12.38 3.99 9.17
CA GLY A 82 12.71 3.15 10.32
C GLY A 82 13.38 3.92 11.46
N ARG A 83 14.25 4.88 11.15
CA ARG A 83 14.83 5.80 12.14
C ARG A 83 13.76 6.65 12.82
N LEU A 84 12.88 7.29 12.03
CA LEU A 84 11.78 8.11 12.53
C LEU A 84 10.82 7.30 13.42
N VAL A 85 10.54 6.05 13.04
CA VAL A 85 9.71 5.13 13.85
C VAL A 85 10.31 4.93 15.25
N ARG A 86 11.60 4.64 15.33
CA ARG A 86 12.28 4.38 16.61
C ARG A 86 12.40 5.63 17.47
N GLU A 87 12.83 6.74 16.89
CA GLU A 87 13.06 8.00 17.62
C GLU A 87 11.77 8.61 18.19
N ASN A 88 10.66 8.41 17.50
CA ASN A 88 9.37 8.98 17.91
C ASN A 88 8.41 7.97 18.51
N ASN A 89 8.85 6.71 18.75
CA ASN A 89 7.99 5.65 19.29
C ASN A 89 6.66 5.55 18.53
N VAL A 90 6.73 5.44 17.20
CA VAL A 90 5.56 5.44 16.32
C VAL A 90 4.65 4.24 16.59
N ASP A 91 3.36 4.50 16.74
CA ASP A 91 2.32 3.50 17.02
C ASP A 91 1.57 3.06 15.74
N LEU A 92 1.55 3.93 14.72
CA LEU A 92 0.89 3.69 13.45
C LEU A 92 1.67 4.38 12.31
N ILE A 93 1.88 3.68 11.22
CA ILE A 93 2.32 4.27 9.95
C ILE A 93 1.08 4.49 9.09
N LEU A 94 0.79 5.75 8.73
CA LEU A 94 -0.33 6.09 7.86
C LEU A 94 0.20 6.44 6.46
N ALA A 95 -0.01 5.55 5.52
CA ALA A 95 0.38 5.70 4.13
C ALA A 95 -0.70 6.46 3.35
N VAL A 96 -0.39 7.62 2.78
CA VAL A 96 -1.33 8.41 1.95
C VAL A 96 -0.76 8.56 0.55
N GLY A 97 -1.22 7.72 -0.38
CA GLY A 97 -0.66 7.71 -1.74
C GLY A 97 -1.03 6.47 -2.55
N GLY A 98 -0.28 6.23 -3.62
CA GLY A 98 -0.38 5.02 -4.43
C GLY A 98 0.47 3.86 -3.87
N GLY A 99 0.54 2.76 -4.63
CA GLY A 99 1.25 1.53 -4.24
C GLY A 99 2.67 1.75 -3.73
N SER A 100 3.45 2.64 -4.36
CA SER A 100 4.84 2.92 -3.93
C SER A 100 4.92 3.50 -2.50
N VAL A 101 3.97 4.35 -2.11
CA VAL A 101 3.91 4.89 -0.74
C VAL A 101 3.55 3.80 0.26
N ILE A 102 2.60 2.94 -0.12
CA ILE A 102 2.14 1.83 0.73
C ILE A 102 3.24 0.79 0.86
N ASP A 103 3.93 0.44 -0.23
CA ASP A 103 5.07 -0.49 -0.23
C ASP A 103 6.20 0.01 0.67
N CYS A 104 6.57 1.30 0.55
CA CYS A 104 7.54 1.94 1.44
C CYS A 104 7.11 1.83 2.91
N SER A 105 5.85 2.07 3.20
CA SER A 105 5.30 2.03 4.56
C SER A 105 5.34 0.62 5.15
N LYS A 106 5.02 -0.41 4.36
CA LYS A 106 5.18 -1.81 4.76
C LYS A 106 6.65 -2.17 4.98
N ALA A 107 7.53 -1.72 4.08
CA ALA A 107 8.97 -1.92 4.24
C ALA A 107 9.50 -1.25 5.53
N ILE A 108 9.08 -0.04 5.85
CA ILE A 108 9.40 0.64 7.11
C ILE A 108 8.92 -0.19 8.30
N SER A 109 7.68 -0.70 8.25
CA SER A 109 7.10 -1.53 9.31
C SER A 109 7.96 -2.75 9.63
N VAL A 110 8.39 -3.49 8.61
CA VAL A 110 9.20 -4.71 8.79
C VAL A 110 10.65 -4.41 9.16
N SER A 111 11.18 -3.26 8.73
CA SER A 111 12.59 -2.91 8.91
C SER A 111 12.88 -2.16 10.21
N ALA A 112 11.90 -1.45 10.77
CA ALA A 112 12.12 -0.49 11.87
C ALA A 112 12.80 -1.09 13.10
N TYR A 113 12.48 -2.33 13.45
CA TYR A 113 13.03 -3.03 14.62
C TYR A 113 13.83 -4.28 14.24
N ALA A 114 14.19 -4.43 12.97
CA ALA A 114 14.99 -5.54 12.51
C ALA A 114 16.38 -5.52 13.17
N LYS A 115 16.89 -6.70 13.50
CA LYS A 115 18.28 -6.88 13.94
C LYS A 115 19.16 -7.12 12.72
N GLY A 116 20.28 -6.41 12.65
CA GLY A 116 21.18 -6.48 11.50
C GLY A 116 20.68 -5.69 10.29
N ASP A 117 21.04 -6.13 9.09
CA ASP A 117 20.68 -5.48 7.84
C ASP A 117 19.32 -5.97 7.34
N PRO A 118 18.24 -5.13 7.37
CA PRO A 118 16.93 -5.52 6.90
C PRO A 118 16.89 -5.85 5.41
N TRP A 119 17.68 -5.17 4.57
CA TRP A 119 17.74 -5.42 3.14
C TRP A 119 18.17 -6.85 2.86
N LYS A 120 19.31 -7.25 3.41
CA LYS A 120 19.83 -8.60 3.24
C LYS A 120 18.84 -9.64 3.77
N ARG A 121 18.37 -9.47 5.01
CA ARG A 121 17.48 -10.44 5.65
C ARG A 121 16.16 -10.62 4.91
N TYR A 122 15.51 -9.52 4.57
CA TYR A 122 14.11 -9.59 4.13
C TYR A 122 13.94 -9.56 2.61
N TRP A 123 14.81 -8.90 1.86
CA TRP A 123 14.67 -8.79 0.40
C TRP A 123 15.64 -9.66 -0.39
N ILE A 124 16.75 -10.11 0.21
CA ILE A 124 17.71 -10.98 -0.45
C ILE A 124 17.58 -12.43 0.05
N ASP A 125 17.67 -12.65 1.36
CA ASP A 125 17.66 -13.99 1.95
C ASP A 125 16.24 -14.50 2.25
N PHE A 126 15.22 -13.65 2.10
CA PHE A 126 13.80 -13.96 2.32
C PHE A 126 13.51 -14.56 3.72
N GLU A 127 14.25 -14.14 4.74
CA GLU A 127 14.03 -14.60 6.11
C GLU A 127 12.61 -14.24 6.61
N PRO A 128 12.00 -15.07 7.45
CA PRO A 128 10.75 -14.70 8.15
C PRO A 128 10.95 -13.42 8.97
N VAL A 129 9.90 -12.60 9.08
CA VAL A 129 9.94 -11.41 9.95
C VAL A 129 9.78 -11.83 11.40
N ASP A 130 10.81 -11.61 12.20
CA ASP A 130 10.93 -12.06 13.60
C ASP A 130 10.93 -10.90 14.62
N ASN A 131 10.70 -9.69 14.15
CA ASN A 131 10.70 -8.48 14.97
C ASN A 131 9.32 -7.85 15.10
N LYS A 132 9.21 -6.90 16.02
CA LYS A 132 8.00 -6.08 16.18
C LYS A 132 7.67 -5.36 14.88
N LEU A 133 6.42 -5.50 14.44
CA LEU A 133 5.85 -4.72 13.34
C LEU A 133 5.16 -3.46 13.87
N VAL A 134 5.26 -2.37 13.13
CA VAL A 134 4.43 -1.19 13.36
C VAL A 134 3.21 -1.30 12.42
N PRO A 135 1.97 -1.24 12.94
CA PRO A 135 0.80 -1.35 12.09
C PRO A 135 0.77 -0.28 11.00
N VAL A 136 0.31 -0.65 9.81
CA VAL A 136 0.14 0.23 8.65
C VAL A 136 -1.35 0.45 8.39
N GLY A 137 -1.77 1.70 8.20
CA GLY A 137 -3.04 2.08 7.61
C GLY A 137 -2.79 2.72 6.25
N ALA A 138 -3.72 2.60 5.30
CA ALA A 138 -3.57 3.14 3.97
C ALA A 138 -4.74 4.04 3.55
N ILE A 139 -4.44 5.13 2.84
CA ILE A 139 -5.40 5.96 2.11
C ILE A 139 -4.93 5.98 0.66
N LEU A 140 -5.66 5.26 -0.20
CA LEU A 140 -5.24 5.01 -1.58
C LEU A 140 -5.59 6.18 -2.49
N THR A 141 -4.64 6.60 -3.34
CA THR A 141 -4.85 7.65 -4.34
C THR A 141 -4.60 7.20 -5.78
N MET A 142 -4.14 5.98 -5.99
CA MET A 142 -3.89 5.39 -7.31
C MET A 142 -4.04 3.87 -7.23
N THR A 143 -4.85 3.31 -8.11
CA THR A 143 -5.11 1.87 -8.23
C THR A 143 -4.06 1.19 -9.12
N GLY A 144 -3.89 -0.13 -8.95
CA GLY A 144 -3.01 -1.00 -9.75
C GLY A 144 -2.68 -2.28 -8.98
N THR A 145 -1.71 -2.21 -8.11
CA THR A 145 -1.04 -3.36 -7.48
C THR A 145 -1.79 -3.99 -6.29
N ALA A 146 -2.94 -3.45 -5.87
CA ALA A 146 -3.65 -3.84 -4.65
C ALA A 146 -2.76 -3.85 -3.38
N SER A 147 -1.71 -3.02 -3.33
CA SER A 147 -0.78 -2.93 -2.21
C SER A 147 -1.48 -2.58 -0.89
N GLU A 148 -2.63 -1.91 -0.98
CA GLU A 148 -3.48 -1.54 0.15
C GLU A 148 -4.15 -2.71 0.86
N MET A 149 -4.13 -3.91 0.28
CA MET A 149 -4.76 -5.10 0.86
C MET A 149 -3.93 -6.38 0.73
N ASN A 150 -2.63 -6.25 0.52
CA ASN A 150 -1.71 -7.38 0.48
C ASN A 150 -0.43 -7.12 1.28
N GLY A 151 0.36 -8.18 1.52
CA GLY A 151 1.66 -8.10 2.19
C GLY A 151 2.83 -7.83 1.26
N GLY A 152 2.59 -7.52 -0.03
CA GLY A 152 3.64 -7.25 -1.00
C GLY A 152 4.35 -5.91 -0.77
N SER A 153 5.66 -5.88 -0.95
CA SER A 153 6.46 -4.65 -0.90
C SER A 153 7.60 -4.74 -1.89
N VAL A 154 7.64 -3.80 -2.84
CA VAL A 154 8.67 -3.71 -3.87
C VAL A 154 9.55 -2.50 -3.59
N ILE A 155 10.85 -2.73 -3.35
CA ILE A 155 11.82 -1.70 -2.96
C ILE A 155 13.00 -1.70 -3.92
N THR A 156 13.57 -0.54 -4.14
CA THR A 156 14.79 -0.36 -4.93
C THR A 156 15.95 0.00 -4.00
N ASN A 157 16.97 -0.85 -3.94
CA ASN A 157 18.25 -0.48 -3.33
C ASN A 157 19.07 0.23 -4.38
N GLU A 158 19.28 1.52 -4.21
CA GLU A 158 20.00 2.35 -5.18
C GLU A 158 21.51 2.14 -5.15
N GLU A 159 22.08 1.69 -4.04
CA GLU A 159 23.49 1.39 -3.92
C GLU A 159 23.86 0.11 -4.68
N GLU A 160 23.07 -0.95 -4.49
CA GLU A 160 23.24 -2.23 -5.19
C GLU A 160 22.64 -2.23 -6.60
N LYS A 161 21.83 -1.21 -6.97
CA LYS A 161 21.08 -1.13 -8.23
C LYS A 161 20.11 -2.30 -8.45
N ILE A 162 19.54 -2.81 -7.36
CA ILE A 162 18.60 -3.93 -7.36
C ILE A 162 17.20 -3.40 -7.02
N LYS A 163 16.21 -3.79 -7.84
CA LYS A 163 14.80 -3.65 -7.52
C LYS A 163 14.22 -5.04 -7.32
N THR A 164 13.71 -5.31 -6.14
CA THR A 164 13.12 -6.61 -5.81
C THR A 164 11.85 -6.44 -5.00
N GLY A 165 10.97 -7.42 -5.09
CA GLY A 165 9.73 -7.49 -4.36
C GLY A 165 9.66 -8.74 -3.50
N ARG A 166 8.94 -8.62 -2.41
CA ARG A 166 8.62 -9.74 -1.54
C ARG A 166 7.16 -9.66 -1.12
N VAL A 167 6.49 -10.80 -1.06
CA VAL A 167 5.20 -10.95 -0.39
C VAL A 167 5.49 -11.50 1.01
N PHE A 168 5.17 -10.72 2.02
CA PHE A 168 5.23 -11.10 3.42
C PHE A 168 3.93 -11.82 3.82
N ASP A 169 3.92 -12.39 5.02
CA ASP A 169 2.71 -12.97 5.58
C ASP A 169 1.63 -11.89 5.88
N ALA A 170 0.42 -12.33 6.17
CA ALA A 170 -0.73 -11.45 6.37
C ALA A 170 -0.59 -10.45 7.54
N SER A 171 0.41 -10.62 8.42
CA SER A 171 0.67 -9.66 9.52
C SER A 171 1.16 -8.32 9.02
N VAL A 172 1.80 -8.28 7.84
CA VAL A 172 2.33 -7.08 7.17
C VAL A 172 1.25 -6.34 6.37
N ASN A 173 0.12 -6.98 6.07
CA ASN A 173 -0.98 -6.30 5.38
C ASN A 173 -1.39 -5.02 6.13
N PRO A 174 -1.78 -3.96 5.43
CA PRO A 174 -2.42 -2.82 6.07
C PRO A 174 -3.59 -3.25 6.95
N LYS A 175 -3.72 -2.67 8.14
CA LYS A 175 -4.80 -3.02 9.08
C LYS A 175 -6.14 -2.49 8.62
N PHE A 176 -6.11 -1.33 7.97
CA PHE A 176 -7.26 -0.75 7.29
C PHE A 176 -6.81 -0.01 6.03
N SER A 177 -7.73 0.11 5.09
CA SER A 177 -7.51 0.89 3.87
C SER A 177 -8.75 1.68 3.48
N ILE A 178 -8.53 2.95 3.19
CA ILE A 178 -9.56 3.91 2.80
C ILE A 178 -9.43 4.14 1.30
N LEU A 179 -10.48 3.78 0.57
CA LEU A 179 -10.56 3.81 -0.88
C LEU A 179 -11.69 4.75 -1.32
N ASN A 180 -11.38 6.03 -1.50
CA ASN A 180 -12.30 6.97 -2.15
C ASN A 180 -11.94 7.09 -3.64
N PRO A 181 -12.80 6.66 -4.57
CA PRO A 181 -12.52 6.74 -6.01
C PRO A 181 -12.22 8.16 -6.49
N GLU A 182 -12.78 9.20 -5.85
CA GLU A 182 -12.55 10.61 -6.24
C GLU A 182 -11.07 11.02 -6.08
N TYR A 183 -10.30 10.40 -5.18
CA TYR A 183 -8.88 10.68 -5.03
C TYR A 183 -8.05 10.26 -6.24
N THR A 184 -8.59 9.39 -7.09
CA THR A 184 -7.92 8.96 -8.32
C THR A 184 -8.15 9.91 -9.50
N TYR A 185 -9.07 10.88 -9.42
CA TYR A 185 -9.37 11.80 -10.52
C TYR A 185 -8.21 12.70 -10.92
N SER A 186 -7.27 12.92 -10.01
CA SER A 186 -6.07 13.73 -10.27
C SER A 186 -4.90 12.95 -10.86
N VAL A 187 -5.06 11.63 -11.04
CA VAL A 187 -4.00 10.77 -11.61
C VAL A 187 -3.79 11.16 -13.08
N PRO A 188 -2.56 11.50 -13.50
CA PRO A 188 -2.29 11.83 -14.90
C PRO A 188 -2.67 10.68 -15.84
N GLU A 189 -3.17 11.00 -17.03
CA GLU A 189 -3.65 10.04 -18.02
C GLU A 189 -2.65 8.89 -18.27
N ARG A 190 -1.37 9.21 -18.44
CA ARG A 190 -0.32 8.20 -18.61
C ARG A 190 -0.27 7.19 -17.47
N GLN A 191 -0.40 7.65 -16.23
CA GLN A 191 -0.37 6.77 -15.06
C GLN A 191 -1.67 5.98 -14.92
N MET A 192 -2.80 6.60 -15.25
CA MET A 192 -4.10 5.92 -15.30
C MET A 192 -4.07 4.77 -16.32
N VAL A 193 -3.59 5.04 -17.53
CA VAL A 193 -3.45 4.02 -18.57
C VAL A 193 -2.51 2.91 -18.12
N SER A 194 -1.35 3.26 -17.52
CA SER A 194 -0.42 2.26 -16.97
C SER A 194 -1.09 1.40 -15.89
N GLY A 195 -1.89 2.00 -15.01
CA GLY A 195 -2.62 1.26 -13.98
C GLY A 195 -3.70 0.32 -14.56
N ILE A 196 -4.38 0.72 -15.62
CA ILE A 196 -5.34 -0.15 -16.34
C ILE A 196 -4.62 -1.36 -16.92
N PHE A 197 -3.46 -1.17 -17.57
CA PHE A 197 -2.65 -2.26 -18.11
C PHE A 197 -2.07 -3.15 -17.01
N ASP A 198 -1.70 -2.58 -15.87
CA ASP A 198 -1.21 -3.33 -14.70
C ASP A 198 -2.29 -4.26 -14.15
N ILE A 199 -3.51 -3.74 -13.97
CA ILE A 199 -4.67 -4.57 -13.57
C ILE A 199 -4.92 -5.68 -14.60
N PHE A 200 -4.89 -5.35 -15.89
CA PHE A 200 -5.08 -6.33 -16.96
C PHE A 200 -3.99 -7.41 -16.94
N SER A 201 -2.73 -7.01 -16.75
CA SER A 201 -1.59 -7.94 -16.64
C SER A 201 -1.75 -8.92 -15.49
N HIS A 202 -2.14 -8.44 -14.31
CA HIS A 202 -2.41 -9.30 -13.15
C HIS A 202 -3.56 -10.30 -13.40
N LEU A 203 -4.61 -9.87 -14.08
CA LEU A 203 -5.72 -10.78 -14.45
C LEU A 203 -5.26 -11.85 -15.45
N MET A 204 -4.47 -11.47 -16.44
CA MET A 204 -3.91 -12.40 -17.42
C MET A 204 -2.91 -13.38 -16.78
N GLU A 205 -2.08 -12.89 -15.86
CA GLU A 205 -1.14 -13.74 -15.11
C GLU A 205 -1.89 -14.86 -14.35
N GLN A 206 -2.97 -14.52 -13.67
CA GLN A 206 -3.80 -15.51 -12.99
C GLN A 206 -4.52 -16.45 -13.97
N TYR A 207 -5.04 -15.91 -15.07
CA TYR A 207 -5.76 -16.69 -16.08
C TYR A 207 -4.88 -17.76 -16.74
N PHE A 208 -3.59 -17.46 -16.93
CA PHE A 208 -2.65 -18.40 -17.57
C PHE A 208 -1.74 -19.15 -16.59
N SER A 209 -1.90 -18.98 -15.28
CA SER A 209 -0.94 -19.52 -14.30
C SER A 209 -1.24 -20.93 -13.79
N GLY A 210 -2.34 -21.54 -14.16
CA GLY A 210 -2.77 -22.80 -13.56
C GLY A 210 -3.33 -23.82 -14.53
N ASP A 211 -3.74 -24.94 -13.97
CA ASP A 211 -4.60 -25.89 -14.64
C ASP A 211 -6.00 -25.28 -14.79
N ASP A 212 -6.77 -25.77 -15.77
CA ASP A 212 -8.12 -25.31 -16.07
C ASP A 212 -9.02 -25.31 -14.81
N ASP A 213 -9.33 -24.11 -14.30
CA ASP A 213 -10.25 -23.89 -13.18
C ASP A 213 -11.42 -23.02 -13.65
N ASN A 214 -12.45 -23.67 -14.15
CA ASN A 214 -13.61 -23.00 -14.72
C ASN A 214 -14.16 -21.83 -13.90
N THR A 215 -14.21 -21.93 -12.57
CA THR A 215 -14.80 -20.88 -11.72
C THR A 215 -13.96 -19.63 -11.70
N THR A 216 -12.66 -19.75 -11.46
CA THR A 216 -11.72 -18.62 -11.42
C THR A 216 -11.62 -17.95 -12.78
N ASP A 217 -11.57 -18.73 -13.86
CA ASP A 217 -11.49 -18.23 -15.23
C ASP A 217 -12.71 -17.37 -15.59
N TYR A 218 -13.93 -17.83 -15.29
CA TYR A 218 -15.15 -17.05 -15.54
C TYR A 218 -15.19 -15.75 -14.72
N VAL A 219 -14.70 -15.75 -13.47
CA VAL A 219 -14.58 -14.53 -12.66
C VAL A 219 -13.60 -13.55 -13.30
N ILE A 220 -12.43 -14.04 -13.72
CA ILE A 220 -11.40 -13.23 -14.39
C ILE A 220 -11.92 -12.64 -15.69
N GLU A 221 -12.57 -13.42 -16.55
CA GLU A 221 -13.19 -12.94 -17.79
C GLU A 221 -14.24 -11.85 -17.52
N GLY A 222 -15.06 -12.02 -16.49
CA GLY A 222 -16.05 -11.02 -16.07
C GLY A 222 -15.38 -9.70 -15.66
N ILE A 223 -14.31 -9.77 -14.89
CA ILE A 223 -13.52 -8.59 -14.47
C ILE A 223 -12.85 -7.93 -15.68
N ILE A 224 -12.25 -8.70 -16.59
CA ILE A 224 -11.64 -8.19 -17.84
C ILE A 224 -12.66 -7.42 -18.68
N LYS A 225 -13.84 -8.01 -18.90
CA LYS A 225 -14.94 -7.34 -19.64
C LYS A 225 -15.33 -6.01 -18.99
N SER A 226 -15.44 -5.99 -17.66
CA SER A 226 -15.73 -4.78 -16.89
C SER A 226 -14.60 -3.74 -17.01
N LEU A 227 -13.35 -4.17 -16.88
CA LEU A 227 -12.18 -3.30 -17.01
C LEU A 227 -12.11 -2.64 -18.39
N ILE A 228 -12.30 -3.40 -19.47
CA ILE A 228 -12.33 -2.88 -20.86
C ILE A 228 -13.46 -1.83 -21.03
N LYS A 229 -14.63 -2.08 -20.45
CA LYS A 229 -15.75 -1.14 -20.50
C LYS A 229 -15.42 0.16 -19.75
N SER A 230 -14.90 0.04 -18.53
CA SER A 230 -14.56 1.17 -17.67
C SER A 230 -13.40 2.00 -18.22
N SER A 231 -12.40 1.36 -18.81
CA SER A 231 -11.23 2.05 -19.42
C SER A 231 -11.62 2.97 -20.58
N LYS A 232 -12.63 2.57 -21.37
CA LYS A 232 -13.17 3.41 -22.46
C LYS A 232 -13.89 4.65 -21.94
N ILE A 233 -14.46 4.60 -20.73
CA ILE A 233 -15.11 5.74 -20.08
C ILE A 233 -14.05 6.67 -19.46
N ALA A 234 -13.05 6.10 -18.80
CA ALA A 234 -12.00 6.87 -18.15
C ALA A 234 -11.12 7.68 -19.14
N LYS A 235 -11.07 7.29 -20.42
CA LYS A 235 -10.33 8.00 -21.47
C LYS A 235 -11.07 9.23 -22.02
N LYS A 236 -12.35 9.40 -21.73
CA LYS A 236 -13.17 10.55 -22.18
C LYS A 236 -13.06 11.71 -21.21
#